data_c5441d904562eaea11af1c7386039bc9
#
_entry.id   c5441d904562eaea11af1c7386039bc9
#
_cell.length_a   1.000
_cell.length_b   1.000
_cell.length_c   1.000
_cell.angle_alpha   90.00
_cell.angle_beta   90.00
_cell.angle_gamma   90.00
#
_symmetry.space_group_name_H-M   'P 1'
#
loop_
_entity.id
_entity.type
_entity.pdbx_description
1 polymer ?
#
loop_
_entity_poly.entity_id
_entity_poly.type
_entity_poly.pdbx_seq_one_letter_code
_entity_poly.pdbx_strand_id
1 'polypeptide(L)'
;MIFAVAMTFIDQTIVSIAVPEIQSELGLTSTGVQWAVNAYLLSLAALFAFGGRLADTLGHRKMVVLGVIIFAGASAMCGLTPKGGAAQTWIVVFRALQGAGGAIMFPAALAIVVQTFPLRERGRALALFFGIAGGLTAIGPILGGYLTEWTWRAIFWVNIPVALIALLLILWSRPQTDHRPAPMDYRGLVLIASGVALSVFGFQQAPIWGWGNPGIWLCIVGGAALLVIFVQVERRTESPLMQVRIFRIRAFLVENLVLGISMLVFVPVFFFASEYAQISLGESSQQTGLYLLYFFLGFAVAAQLGGRMLDRGGAKRPVVLGCVLAAVGFYWWAGKVVDLHFGSQVWSVVLGGAGMGFMLGPASTDAVNRASRLSYGEATGITQTVRNYAASLGLAILGTTQVSQFRSHITSSLVAQGTPHDQATALATKYSQSQGPGTGTIPAFIRLDFAYSIRTVLYSMSGIMAVAAVVAILGLQRGLQHDPDEDVAATETSKTPLS
;
A
#
# COMPACT_ATOMS: atom_id res chain seq x y z
N MET A 1 -0.58 3.36 21.10
CA MET A 1 -1.27 2.99 19.83
C MET A 1 -0.51 3.48 18.61
N ILE A 2 -0.05 4.74 18.57
CA ILE A 2 0.64 5.32 17.39
C ILE A 2 1.87 4.48 16.99
N PHE A 3 2.74 4.11 17.93
CA PHE A 3 3.93 3.29 17.63
C PHE A 3 3.59 1.92 17.02
N ALA A 4 2.52 1.28 17.48
CA ALA A 4 2.07 0.00 16.93
C ALA A 4 1.67 0.14 15.46
N VAL A 5 0.89 1.17 15.12
CA VAL A 5 0.44 1.39 13.74
C VAL A 5 1.55 1.98 12.86
N ALA A 6 2.43 2.80 13.42
CA ALA A 6 3.58 3.35 12.72
C ALA A 6 4.47 2.25 12.11
N MET A 7 4.67 1.13 12.82
CA MET A 7 5.42 -0.01 12.29
C MET A 7 4.85 -0.50 10.95
N THR A 8 3.51 -0.56 10.79
CA THR A 8 2.90 -1.02 9.54
C THR A 8 3.13 -0.05 8.38
N PHE A 9 3.10 1.25 8.65
CA PHE A 9 3.32 2.28 7.63
C PHE A 9 4.80 2.42 7.24
N ILE A 10 5.70 2.37 8.21
CA ILE A 10 7.15 2.40 7.96
C ILE A 10 7.55 1.17 7.13
N ASP A 11 7.04 -0.01 7.49
CA ASP A 11 7.37 -1.27 6.83
C ASP A 11 6.98 -1.28 5.34
N GLN A 12 5.88 -0.63 4.98
CA GLN A 12 5.45 -0.53 3.58
C GLN A 12 6.44 0.20 2.68
N THR A 13 7.26 1.10 3.23
CA THR A 13 8.19 1.93 2.46
C THR A 13 9.65 1.55 2.67
N ILE A 14 10.01 1.14 3.89
CA ILE A 14 11.40 0.83 4.24
C ILE A 14 11.94 -0.38 3.46
N VAL A 15 11.11 -1.41 3.28
CA VAL A 15 11.51 -2.66 2.60
C VAL A 15 11.80 -2.43 1.13
N SER A 16 11.11 -1.49 0.48
CA SER A 16 11.31 -1.19 -0.95
C SER A 16 12.74 -0.77 -1.27
N ILE A 17 13.45 -0.13 -0.34
CA ILE A 17 14.84 0.31 -0.53
C ILE A 17 15.82 -0.86 -0.45
N ALA A 18 15.53 -1.83 0.40
CA ALA A 18 16.39 -3.00 0.58
C ALA A 18 16.17 -4.10 -0.47
N VAL A 19 15.18 -3.94 -1.36
CA VAL A 19 14.82 -4.94 -2.38
C VAL A 19 16.03 -5.42 -3.20
N PRO A 20 16.86 -4.54 -3.81
CA PRO A 20 18.00 -4.98 -4.61
C PRO A 20 19.05 -5.73 -3.78
N GLU A 21 19.31 -5.30 -2.54
CA GLU A 21 20.25 -5.97 -1.63
C GLU A 21 19.73 -7.34 -1.19
N ILE A 22 18.45 -7.44 -0.83
CA ILE A 22 17.79 -8.71 -0.49
C ILE A 22 17.86 -9.68 -1.67
N GLN A 23 17.58 -9.20 -2.88
CA GLN A 23 17.63 -9.98 -4.09
C GLN A 23 19.04 -10.52 -4.35
N SER A 24 20.04 -9.66 -4.28
CA SER A 24 21.46 -9.99 -4.52
C SER A 24 21.99 -10.98 -3.48
N GLU A 25 21.80 -10.70 -2.17
CA GLU A 25 22.38 -11.51 -1.11
C GLU A 25 21.71 -12.90 -0.98
N LEU A 26 20.40 -12.96 -1.19
CA LEU A 26 19.64 -14.21 -1.09
C LEU A 26 19.54 -14.97 -2.42
N GLY A 27 20.00 -14.39 -3.53
CA GLY A 27 19.90 -14.99 -4.87
C GLY A 27 18.45 -15.14 -5.35
N LEU A 28 17.56 -14.21 -4.98
CA LEU A 28 16.15 -14.28 -5.36
C LEU A 28 15.96 -13.81 -6.80
N THR A 29 14.95 -14.38 -7.46
CA THR A 29 14.47 -13.85 -8.75
C THR A 29 13.70 -12.53 -8.53
N SER A 30 13.56 -11.72 -9.58
CA SER A 30 12.76 -10.48 -9.53
C SER A 30 11.31 -10.75 -9.07
N THR A 31 10.69 -11.82 -9.54
CA THR A 31 9.37 -12.25 -9.06
C THR A 31 9.43 -12.71 -7.59
N GLY A 32 10.52 -13.38 -7.18
CA GLY A 32 10.71 -13.85 -5.81
C GLY A 32 10.77 -12.70 -4.79
N VAL A 33 11.47 -11.63 -5.11
CA VAL A 33 11.55 -10.46 -4.22
C VAL A 33 10.26 -9.63 -4.23
N GLN A 34 9.56 -9.56 -5.37
CA GLN A 34 8.21 -8.99 -5.42
C GLN A 34 7.25 -9.75 -4.51
N TRP A 35 7.36 -11.09 -4.44
CA TRP A 35 6.58 -11.88 -3.48
C TRP A 35 6.90 -11.54 -2.02
N ALA A 36 8.15 -11.26 -1.69
CA ALA A 36 8.50 -10.84 -0.33
C ALA A 36 7.81 -9.52 0.08
N VAL A 37 7.68 -8.57 -0.83
CA VAL A 37 6.92 -7.33 -0.59
C VAL A 37 5.41 -7.59 -0.59
N ASN A 38 4.95 -8.34 -1.58
CA ASN A 38 3.52 -8.53 -1.83
C ASN A 38 2.83 -9.41 -0.79
N ALA A 39 3.52 -10.41 -0.23
CA ALA A 39 2.98 -11.29 0.81
C ALA A 39 2.50 -10.52 2.05
N TYR A 40 3.21 -9.46 2.42
CA TYR A 40 2.81 -8.56 3.50
C TYR A 40 1.50 -7.81 3.18
N LEU A 41 1.44 -7.16 2.00
CA LEU A 41 0.26 -6.40 1.56
C LEU A 41 -0.97 -7.31 1.40
N LEU A 42 -0.74 -8.48 0.84
CA LEU A 42 -1.77 -9.49 0.62
C LEU A 42 -2.37 -9.98 1.94
N SER A 43 -1.52 -10.30 2.90
CA SER A 43 -1.94 -10.72 4.24
C SER A 43 -2.68 -9.62 4.97
N LEU A 44 -2.22 -8.37 4.88
CA LEU A 44 -2.96 -7.21 5.38
C LEU A 44 -4.35 -7.11 4.75
N ALA A 45 -4.44 -7.19 3.42
CA ALA A 45 -5.71 -7.07 2.72
C ALA A 45 -6.69 -8.19 3.10
N ALA A 46 -6.20 -9.44 3.14
CA ALA A 46 -7.02 -10.61 3.41
C ALA A 46 -7.55 -10.67 4.86
N LEU A 47 -6.72 -10.23 5.82
CA LEU A 47 -6.99 -10.44 7.25
C LEU A 47 -7.44 -9.18 7.99
N PHE A 48 -7.45 -7.99 7.34
CA PHE A 48 -7.73 -6.73 8.04
C PHE A 48 -9.13 -6.70 8.68
N ALA A 49 -10.16 -7.08 7.92
CA ALA A 49 -11.53 -7.14 8.43
C ALA A 49 -11.70 -8.21 9.52
N PHE A 50 -11.03 -9.37 9.34
CA PHE A 50 -11.00 -10.43 10.34
C PHE A 50 -10.32 -9.99 11.63
N GLY A 51 -9.18 -9.30 11.54
CA GLY A 51 -8.47 -8.74 12.69
C GLY A 51 -9.32 -7.75 13.48
N GLY A 52 -10.10 -6.89 12.79
CA GLY A 52 -11.07 -6.00 13.42
C GLY A 52 -12.15 -6.78 14.19
N ARG A 53 -12.75 -7.77 13.56
CA ARG A 53 -13.77 -8.61 14.19
C ARG A 53 -13.22 -9.41 15.37
N LEU A 54 -12.00 -9.91 15.25
CA LEU A 54 -11.31 -10.62 16.32
C LEU A 54 -11.07 -9.69 17.53
N ALA A 55 -10.73 -8.42 17.28
CA ALA A 55 -10.53 -7.42 18.32
C ALA A 55 -11.83 -7.07 19.06
N ASP A 56 -12.95 -6.97 18.34
CA ASP A 56 -14.27 -6.75 18.94
C ASP A 56 -14.68 -7.91 19.86
N THR A 57 -14.31 -9.15 19.49
CA THR A 57 -14.71 -10.37 20.22
C THR A 57 -13.80 -10.67 21.39
N LEU A 58 -12.47 -10.59 21.23
CA LEU A 58 -11.48 -10.99 22.23
C LEU A 58 -10.93 -9.84 23.07
N GLY A 59 -11.24 -8.59 22.68
CA GLY A 59 -10.82 -7.35 23.33
C GLY A 59 -9.65 -6.68 22.61
N HIS A 60 -9.82 -5.40 22.32
CA HIS A 60 -8.92 -4.58 21.52
C HIS A 60 -7.49 -4.54 22.07
N ARG A 61 -7.33 -4.34 23.39
CA ARG A 61 -6.00 -4.32 24.03
C ARG A 61 -5.22 -5.62 23.82
N LYS A 62 -5.89 -6.77 24.01
CA LYS A 62 -5.25 -8.09 23.82
C LYS A 62 -4.82 -8.27 22.37
N MET A 63 -5.64 -7.82 21.42
CA MET A 63 -5.36 -7.96 19.99
C MET A 63 -4.25 -7.02 19.54
N VAL A 64 -4.15 -5.80 20.09
CA VAL A 64 -2.98 -4.94 19.82
C VAL A 64 -1.70 -5.60 20.32
N VAL A 65 -1.69 -6.11 21.56
CA VAL A 65 -0.51 -6.80 22.13
C VAL A 65 -0.13 -8.03 21.29
N LEU A 66 -1.10 -8.89 20.95
CA LEU A 66 -0.87 -10.06 20.13
C LEU A 66 -0.34 -9.69 18.74
N GLY A 67 -0.97 -8.71 18.08
CA GLY A 67 -0.57 -8.24 16.76
C GLY A 67 0.84 -7.64 16.75
N VAL A 68 1.21 -6.85 17.77
CA VAL A 68 2.58 -6.32 17.93
C VAL A 68 3.60 -7.46 18.12
N ILE A 69 3.29 -8.46 18.92
CA ILE A 69 4.19 -9.61 19.13
C ILE A 69 4.37 -10.42 17.85
N ILE A 70 3.27 -10.71 17.13
CA ILE A 70 3.34 -11.43 15.84
C ILE A 70 4.13 -10.62 14.83
N PHE A 71 3.84 -9.31 14.70
CA PHE A 71 4.51 -8.42 13.76
C PHE A 71 6.02 -8.36 14.03
N ALA A 72 6.42 -8.08 15.27
CA ALA A 72 7.82 -7.96 15.65
C ALA A 72 8.57 -9.30 15.57
N GLY A 73 7.93 -10.39 16.00
CA GLY A 73 8.51 -11.73 15.90
C GLY A 73 8.71 -12.16 14.45
N ALA A 74 7.71 -11.98 13.60
CA ALA A 74 7.82 -12.26 12.17
C ALA A 74 8.86 -11.33 11.48
N SER A 75 8.91 -10.06 11.87
CA SER A 75 9.93 -9.12 11.40
C SER A 75 11.35 -9.58 11.78
N ALA A 76 11.55 -10.00 13.02
CA ALA A 76 12.83 -10.57 13.46
C ALA A 76 13.25 -11.77 12.60
N MET A 77 12.30 -12.66 12.30
CA MET A 77 12.54 -13.84 11.47
C MET A 77 12.81 -13.48 10.00
N CYS A 78 12.21 -12.40 9.46
CA CYS A 78 12.60 -11.86 8.16
C CYS A 78 14.07 -11.43 8.15
N GLY A 79 14.54 -10.75 9.20
CA GLY A 79 15.94 -10.39 9.35
C GLY A 79 16.89 -11.59 9.53
N LEU A 80 16.38 -12.75 9.95
CA LEU A 80 17.11 -14.01 10.10
C LEU A 80 17.00 -14.93 8.88
N THR A 81 16.52 -14.43 7.73
CA THR A 81 16.39 -15.25 6.52
C THR A 81 17.71 -15.93 6.15
N PRO A 82 17.72 -17.28 6.04
CA PRO A 82 18.92 -18.02 5.67
C PRO A 82 19.26 -17.83 4.19
N LYS A 83 20.52 -18.00 3.83
CA LYS A 83 20.94 -18.07 2.42
C LYS A 83 20.65 -19.45 1.84
N GLY A 84 20.37 -19.52 0.55
CA GLY A 84 20.17 -20.79 -0.18
C GLY A 84 18.71 -21.07 -0.51
N GLY A 85 18.38 -22.33 -0.84
CA GLY A 85 17.08 -22.70 -1.44
C GLY A 85 15.84 -22.42 -0.59
N ALA A 86 15.98 -22.29 0.71
CA ALA A 86 14.87 -21.95 1.61
C ALA A 86 14.59 -20.44 1.74
N ALA A 87 15.48 -19.57 1.24
CA ALA A 87 15.45 -18.12 1.45
C ALA A 87 14.11 -17.50 1.01
N GLN A 88 13.67 -17.82 -0.20
CA GLN A 88 12.44 -17.27 -0.76
C GLN A 88 11.20 -17.68 0.07
N THR A 89 11.07 -18.97 0.35
CA THR A 89 9.92 -19.47 1.14
C THR A 89 9.94 -18.86 2.54
N TRP A 90 11.10 -18.79 3.17
CA TRP A 90 11.26 -18.22 4.49
C TRP A 90 10.79 -16.75 4.54
N ILE A 91 11.36 -15.89 3.70
CA ILE A 91 11.02 -14.48 3.73
C ILE A 91 9.54 -14.24 3.39
N VAL A 92 8.99 -14.96 2.40
CA VAL A 92 7.57 -14.84 1.99
C VAL A 92 6.64 -15.24 3.13
N VAL A 93 6.90 -16.37 3.80
CA VAL A 93 6.07 -16.85 4.92
C VAL A 93 6.10 -15.87 6.09
N PHE A 94 7.29 -15.40 6.49
CA PHE A 94 7.39 -14.47 7.61
C PHE A 94 6.89 -13.07 7.26
N ARG A 95 6.97 -12.62 6.00
CA ARG A 95 6.30 -11.41 5.51
C ARG A 95 4.77 -11.53 5.58
N ALA A 96 4.22 -12.69 5.22
CA ALA A 96 2.79 -12.95 5.38
C ALA A 96 2.35 -12.94 6.86
N LEU A 97 3.13 -13.56 7.75
CA LEU A 97 2.88 -13.52 9.20
C LEU A 97 3.00 -12.10 9.77
N GLN A 98 3.97 -11.33 9.30
CA GLN A 98 4.13 -9.92 9.69
C GLN A 98 2.91 -9.10 9.27
N GLY A 99 2.40 -9.29 8.04
CA GLY A 99 1.16 -8.69 7.57
C GLY A 99 -0.06 -9.10 8.40
N ALA A 100 -0.15 -10.37 8.81
CA ALA A 100 -1.20 -10.85 9.70
C ALA A 100 -1.16 -10.16 11.07
N GLY A 101 0.03 -9.98 11.65
CA GLY A 101 0.21 -9.19 12.87
C GLY A 101 -0.29 -7.76 12.71
N GLY A 102 0.06 -7.11 11.59
CA GLY A 102 -0.42 -5.76 11.23
C GLY A 102 -1.93 -5.70 11.09
N ALA A 103 -2.54 -6.69 10.42
CA ALA A 103 -3.98 -6.79 10.23
C ALA A 103 -4.76 -6.94 11.54
N ILE A 104 -4.19 -7.58 12.55
CA ILE A 104 -4.79 -7.74 13.88
C ILE A 104 -4.62 -6.47 14.71
N MET A 105 -3.41 -5.88 14.74
CA MET A 105 -3.13 -4.75 15.64
C MET A 105 -3.73 -3.44 15.18
N PHE A 106 -3.76 -3.17 13.87
CA PHE A 106 -4.16 -1.87 13.34
C PHE A 106 -5.61 -1.51 13.66
N PRO A 107 -6.63 -2.34 13.30
CA PRO A 107 -8.02 -2.04 13.62
C PRO A 107 -8.27 -1.99 15.14
N ALA A 108 -7.61 -2.84 15.90
CA ALA A 108 -7.69 -2.84 17.36
C ALA A 108 -7.13 -1.55 17.99
N ALA A 109 -5.98 -1.07 17.48
CA ALA A 109 -5.39 0.20 17.92
C ALA A 109 -6.28 1.40 17.59
N LEU A 110 -6.88 1.41 16.40
CA LEU A 110 -7.82 2.45 15.97
C LEU A 110 -9.07 2.48 16.87
N ALA A 111 -9.64 1.30 17.16
CA ALA A 111 -10.80 1.17 18.04
C ALA A 111 -10.52 1.70 19.45
N ILE A 112 -9.33 1.44 20.00
CA ILE A 112 -8.92 2.01 21.30
C ILE A 112 -8.89 3.54 21.23
N VAL A 113 -8.34 4.12 20.17
CA VAL A 113 -8.33 5.59 20.00
C VAL A 113 -9.75 6.15 19.96
N VAL A 114 -10.62 5.55 19.15
CA VAL A 114 -12.03 5.99 19.02
C VAL A 114 -12.81 5.87 20.33
N GLN A 115 -12.56 4.83 21.14
CA GLN A 115 -13.26 4.62 22.42
C GLN A 115 -12.69 5.48 23.56
N THR A 116 -11.42 5.83 23.50
CA THR A 116 -10.76 6.62 24.55
C THR A 116 -11.16 8.09 24.53
N PHE A 117 -11.44 8.65 23.34
CA PHE A 117 -11.77 10.06 23.20
C PHE A 117 -13.27 10.31 23.09
N PRO A 118 -13.82 11.34 23.79
CA PRO A 118 -15.20 11.74 23.66
C PRO A 118 -15.54 12.14 22.21
N LEU A 119 -16.81 12.05 21.81
CA LEU A 119 -17.26 12.24 20.44
C LEU A 119 -16.74 13.53 19.78
N ARG A 120 -16.71 14.63 20.56
CA ARG A 120 -16.24 15.94 20.09
C ARG A 120 -14.74 16.00 19.77
N GLU A 121 -13.94 15.11 20.35
CA GLU A 121 -12.47 15.11 20.21
C GLU A 121 -11.98 13.98 19.28
N ARG A 122 -12.83 13.03 18.92
CA ARG A 122 -12.46 11.87 18.08
C ARG A 122 -11.85 12.27 16.76
N GLY A 123 -12.42 13.27 16.08
CA GLY A 123 -11.90 13.76 14.82
C GLY A 123 -10.46 14.27 14.94
N ARG A 124 -10.17 15.04 15.99
CA ARG A 124 -8.82 15.55 16.28
C ARG A 124 -7.85 14.42 16.65
N ALA A 125 -8.30 13.47 17.47
CA ALA A 125 -7.49 12.33 17.87
C ALA A 125 -7.12 11.43 16.67
N LEU A 126 -8.08 11.17 15.77
CA LEU A 126 -7.86 10.42 14.53
C LEU A 126 -6.96 11.17 13.55
N ALA A 127 -7.15 12.49 13.39
CA ALA A 127 -6.29 13.32 12.55
C ALA A 127 -4.83 13.29 13.05
N LEU A 128 -4.63 13.39 14.36
CA LEU A 128 -3.30 13.27 14.98
C LEU A 128 -2.71 11.86 14.79
N PHE A 129 -3.52 10.83 15.01
CA PHE A 129 -3.12 9.42 14.86
C PHE A 129 -2.64 9.12 13.43
N PHE A 130 -3.46 9.46 12.42
CA PHE A 130 -3.09 9.25 11.02
C PHE A 130 -2.04 10.24 10.52
N GLY A 131 -2.03 11.46 11.04
CA GLY A 131 -1.02 12.48 10.71
C GLY A 131 0.38 12.06 11.15
N ILE A 132 0.54 11.55 12.38
CA ILE A 132 1.83 11.04 12.86
C ILE A 132 2.20 9.76 12.12
N ALA A 133 1.26 8.81 11.96
CA ALA A 133 1.53 7.56 11.26
C ALA A 133 1.94 7.82 9.79
N GLY A 134 1.25 8.72 9.10
CA GLY A 134 1.60 9.15 7.74
C GLY A 134 2.94 9.88 7.67
N GLY A 135 3.26 10.73 8.65
CA GLY A 135 4.57 11.37 8.75
C GLY A 135 5.71 10.37 8.94
N LEU A 136 5.48 9.33 9.75
CA LEU A 136 6.46 8.26 9.95
C LEU A 136 6.67 7.41 8.69
N THR A 137 5.68 7.31 7.80
CA THR A 137 5.84 6.68 6.48
C THR A 137 6.93 7.37 5.66
N ALA A 138 7.05 8.71 5.75
CA ALA A 138 8.08 9.47 5.06
C ALA A 138 9.50 9.24 5.62
N ILE A 139 9.62 8.79 6.87
CA ILE A 139 10.90 8.44 7.49
C ILE A 139 11.40 7.08 6.95
N GLY A 140 10.49 6.20 6.51
CA GLY A 140 10.82 4.86 6.02
C GLY A 140 11.95 4.83 5.00
N PRO A 141 11.90 5.59 3.90
CA PRO A 141 12.96 5.62 2.91
C PRO A 141 14.33 6.09 3.45
N ILE A 142 14.34 7.13 4.28
CA ILE A 142 15.58 7.64 4.87
C ILE A 142 16.19 6.59 5.79
N LEU A 143 15.40 6.08 6.72
CA LEU A 143 15.83 5.06 7.67
C LEU A 143 16.23 3.77 6.95
N GLY A 144 15.45 3.39 5.92
CA GLY A 144 15.73 2.24 5.06
C GLY A 144 17.08 2.36 4.35
N GLY A 145 17.37 3.52 3.78
CA GLY A 145 18.64 3.80 3.12
C GLY A 145 19.84 3.61 4.05
N TYR A 146 19.82 4.25 5.22
CA TYR A 146 20.90 4.14 6.20
C TYR A 146 21.05 2.73 6.78
N LEU A 147 19.94 2.08 7.12
CA LEU A 147 20.00 0.73 7.69
C LEU A 147 20.46 -0.31 6.68
N THR A 148 20.06 -0.17 5.40
CA THR A 148 20.43 -1.09 4.33
C THR A 148 21.93 -1.02 4.01
N GLU A 149 22.56 0.16 4.09
CA GLU A 149 24.01 0.27 3.93
C GLU A 149 24.80 -0.52 4.98
N TRP A 150 24.28 -0.60 6.21
CA TRP A 150 24.90 -1.45 7.22
C TRP A 150 24.56 -2.91 6.99
N THR A 151 23.26 -3.23 6.90
CA THR A 151 22.72 -4.54 6.51
C THR A 151 21.23 -4.40 6.21
N TRP A 152 20.75 -4.96 5.11
CA TRP A 152 19.34 -4.98 4.81
C TRP A 152 18.48 -5.63 5.92
N ARG A 153 19.08 -6.52 6.71
CA ARG A 153 18.41 -7.17 7.84
C ARG A 153 17.96 -6.20 8.91
N ALA A 154 18.69 -5.09 9.06
CA ALA A 154 18.40 -4.07 10.07
C ALA A 154 17.03 -3.38 9.86
N ILE A 155 16.54 -3.31 8.60
CA ILE A 155 15.20 -2.75 8.33
C ILE A 155 14.08 -3.56 9.01
N PHE A 156 14.31 -4.86 9.22
CA PHE A 156 13.38 -5.72 9.95
C PHE A 156 13.61 -5.65 11.46
N TRP A 157 14.86 -5.60 11.90
CA TRP A 157 15.19 -5.57 13.33
C TRP A 157 14.83 -4.25 14.00
N VAL A 158 14.76 -3.14 13.27
CA VAL A 158 14.33 -1.84 13.80
C VAL A 158 12.90 -1.88 14.36
N ASN A 159 12.06 -2.80 13.89
CA ASN A 159 10.71 -3.00 14.41
C ASN A 159 10.71 -3.56 15.86
N ILE A 160 11.79 -4.24 16.29
CA ILE A 160 11.87 -4.84 17.63
C ILE A 160 11.87 -3.76 18.73
N PRO A 161 12.79 -2.76 18.73
CA PRO A 161 12.77 -1.71 19.75
C PRO A 161 11.47 -0.87 19.69
N VAL A 162 10.92 -0.62 18.49
CA VAL A 162 9.65 0.10 18.36
C VAL A 162 8.49 -0.71 18.96
N ALA A 163 8.47 -2.03 18.75
CA ALA A 163 7.49 -2.94 19.34
C ALA A 163 7.61 -2.99 20.86
N LEU A 164 8.83 -3.03 21.41
CA LEU A 164 9.05 -3.00 22.85
C LEU A 164 8.51 -1.71 23.47
N ILE A 165 8.77 -0.57 22.85
CA ILE A 165 8.21 0.73 23.30
C ILE A 165 6.67 0.69 23.24
N ALA A 166 6.11 0.18 22.13
CA ALA A 166 4.66 0.07 21.97
C ALA A 166 4.05 -0.81 23.06
N LEU A 167 4.63 -2.00 23.32
CA LEU A 167 4.18 -2.94 24.35
C LEU A 167 4.27 -2.33 25.76
N LEU A 168 5.39 -1.68 26.10
CA LEU A 168 5.56 -1.03 27.39
C LEU A 168 4.48 0.04 27.62
N LEU A 169 4.24 0.88 26.61
CA LEU A 169 3.22 1.93 26.68
C LEU A 169 1.79 1.36 26.78
N ILE A 170 1.49 0.28 26.08
CA ILE A 170 0.17 -0.39 26.13
C ILE A 170 -0.04 -1.06 27.49
N LEU A 171 0.99 -1.69 28.03
CA LEU A 171 0.92 -2.35 29.31
C LEU A 171 0.81 -1.34 30.47
N TRP A 172 1.48 -0.20 30.34
CA TRP A 172 1.44 0.88 31.32
C TRP A 172 0.11 1.65 31.29
N SER A 173 -0.38 2.04 30.11
CA SER A 173 -1.61 2.84 29.96
C SER A 173 -2.88 2.07 30.28
N ARG A 174 -2.86 0.72 30.19
CA ARG A 174 -3.99 -0.19 30.46
C ARG A 174 -5.32 0.32 29.93
N PRO A 175 -5.44 0.66 28.62
CA PRO A 175 -6.67 1.20 28.07
C PRO A 175 -7.81 0.20 28.32
N GLN A 176 -8.90 0.69 28.89
CA GLN A 176 -10.13 -0.07 29.03
C GLN A 176 -10.94 0.13 27.76
N THR A 177 -11.41 -0.94 27.16
CA THR A 177 -12.24 -0.91 25.98
C THR A 177 -13.36 -1.92 26.11
N ASP A 178 -14.54 -1.49 25.72
CA ASP A 178 -15.68 -2.37 25.60
C ASP A 178 -15.46 -3.34 24.44
N HIS A 179 -15.80 -4.59 24.65
CA HIS A 179 -15.82 -5.59 23.59
C HIS A 179 -17.22 -6.17 23.48
N ARG A 180 -17.61 -6.47 22.25
CA ARG A 180 -18.94 -7.00 21.94
C ARG A 180 -18.77 -8.33 21.22
N PRO A 181 -18.87 -9.47 21.92
CA PRO A 181 -18.77 -10.77 21.29
C PRO A 181 -19.80 -10.91 20.18
N ALA A 182 -19.33 -11.28 19.00
CA ALA A 182 -20.19 -11.55 17.87
C ALA A 182 -19.65 -12.76 17.12
N PRO A 183 -20.51 -13.55 16.47
CA PRO A 183 -20.10 -14.74 15.74
C PRO A 183 -19.10 -14.37 14.62
N MET A 184 -18.13 -15.27 14.40
CA MET A 184 -17.11 -15.09 13.38
C MET A 184 -17.57 -15.66 12.05
N ASP A 185 -17.48 -14.87 10.99
CA ASP A 185 -17.75 -15.33 9.63
C ASP A 185 -16.50 -15.92 8.99
N TYR A 186 -16.27 -17.21 9.24
CA TYR A 186 -15.16 -17.95 8.62
C TYR A 186 -15.37 -18.17 7.09
N ARG A 187 -16.62 -18.18 6.61
CA ARG A 187 -16.92 -18.30 5.16
C ARG A 187 -16.51 -17.05 4.43
N GLY A 188 -16.89 -15.90 4.94
CA GLY A 188 -16.44 -14.61 4.41
C GLY A 188 -14.92 -14.48 4.43
N LEU A 189 -14.25 -14.90 5.52
CA LEU A 189 -12.80 -14.90 5.62
C LEU A 189 -12.13 -15.75 4.52
N VAL A 190 -12.57 -16.99 4.34
CA VAL A 190 -11.99 -17.89 3.32
C VAL A 190 -12.22 -17.33 1.92
N LEU A 191 -13.40 -16.79 1.63
CA LEU A 191 -13.73 -16.22 0.32
C LEU A 191 -12.88 -15.01 -0.01
N ILE A 192 -12.75 -14.04 0.92
CA ILE A 192 -11.95 -12.85 0.69
C ILE A 192 -10.46 -13.19 0.59
N ALA A 193 -9.94 -14.02 1.49
CA ALA A 193 -8.53 -14.41 1.50
C ALA A 193 -8.15 -15.16 0.21
N SER A 194 -8.95 -16.14 -0.18
CA SER A 194 -8.71 -16.91 -1.42
C SER A 194 -8.88 -16.05 -2.67
N GLY A 195 -9.90 -15.19 -2.72
CA GLY A 195 -10.16 -14.31 -3.86
C GLY A 195 -9.04 -13.30 -4.08
N VAL A 196 -8.59 -12.65 -3.01
CA VAL A 196 -7.46 -11.72 -3.02
C VAL A 196 -6.17 -12.44 -3.39
N ALA A 197 -5.88 -13.59 -2.77
CA ALA A 197 -4.67 -14.36 -3.03
C ALA A 197 -4.58 -14.86 -4.47
N LEU A 198 -5.64 -15.48 -5.00
CA LEU A 198 -5.66 -16.02 -6.35
C LEU A 198 -5.54 -14.94 -7.42
N SER A 199 -6.27 -13.82 -7.28
CA SER A 199 -6.22 -12.74 -8.27
C SER A 199 -4.82 -12.14 -8.38
N VAL A 200 -4.16 -11.89 -7.26
CA VAL A 200 -2.80 -11.35 -7.23
C VAL A 200 -1.79 -12.39 -7.73
N PHE A 201 -1.94 -13.65 -7.32
CA PHE A 201 -1.08 -14.75 -7.76
C PHE A 201 -1.07 -14.89 -9.27
N GLY A 202 -2.24 -14.84 -9.93
CA GLY A 202 -2.35 -14.93 -11.37
C GLY A 202 -1.54 -13.85 -12.09
N PHE A 203 -1.66 -12.60 -11.69
CA PHE A 203 -0.87 -11.51 -12.28
C PHE A 203 0.62 -11.67 -12.01
N GLN A 204 1.02 -12.04 -10.80
CA GLN A 204 2.42 -12.13 -10.42
C GLN A 204 3.15 -13.31 -11.06
N GLN A 205 2.43 -14.39 -11.40
CA GLN A 205 3.00 -15.55 -12.11
C GLN A 205 3.01 -15.40 -13.64
N ALA A 206 2.32 -14.41 -14.19
CA ALA A 206 2.24 -14.22 -15.63
C ALA A 206 3.61 -14.08 -16.33
N PRO A 207 4.65 -13.41 -15.79
CA PRO A 207 5.98 -13.37 -16.39
C PRO A 207 6.69 -14.73 -16.47
N ILE A 208 6.35 -15.67 -15.57
CA ILE A 208 6.98 -17.01 -15.48
C ILE A 208 6.24 -18.02 -16.33
N TRP A 209 4.90 -18.10 -16.18
CA TRP A 209 4.08 -19.10 -16.88
C TRP A 209 3.67 -18.66 -18.29
N GLY A 210 3.74 -17.34 -18.59
CA GLY A 210 3.27 -16.75 -19.84
C GLY A 210 1.75 -16.54 -19.87
N TRP A 211 1.31 -15.45 -20.50
CA TRP A 211 -0.11 -15.09 -20.61
C TRP A 211 -0.98 -16.11 -21.39
N GLY A 212 -0.36 -16.99 -22.20
CA GLY A 212 -1.04 -18.10 -22.87
C GLY A 212 -1.40 -19.27 -21.96
N ASN A 213 -0.91 -19.32 -20.72
CA ASN A 213 -1.20 -20.39 -19.78
C ASN A 213 -2.62 -20.23 -19.20
N PRO A 214 -3.53 -21.22 -19.40
CA PRO A 214 -4.89 -21.16 -18.85
C PRO A 214 -4.94 -21.04 -17.31
N GLY A 215 -3.91 -21.54 -16.61
CA GLY A 215 -3.80 -21.45 -15.15
C GLY A 215 -3.78 -20.02 -14.64
N ILE A 216 -3.19 -19.07 -15.40
CA ILE A 216 -3.16 -17.65 -15.04
C ILE A 216 -4.59 -17.07 -15.06
N TRP A 217 -5.29 -17.33 -16.17
CA TRP A 217 -6.67 -16.84 -16.31
C TRP A 217 -7.61 -17.48 -15.31
N LEU A 218 -7.41 -18.77 -15.00
CA LEU A 218 -8.15 -19.46 -13.94
C LEU A 218 -7.94 -18.78 -12.57
N CYS A 219 -6.69 -18.39 -12.24
CA CYS A 219 -6.40 -17.68 -11.01
C CYS A 219 -7.01 -16.27 -10.98
N ILE A 220 -6.87 -15.49 -12.05
CA ILE A 220 -7.39 -14.11 -12.11
C ILE A 220 -8.92 -14.12 -12.08
N VAL A 221 -9.55 -14.87 -12.97
CA VAL A 221 -11.02 -14.92 -13.09
C VAL A 221 -11.63 -15.65 -11.89
N GLY A 222 -11.02 -16.75 -11.44
CA GLY A 222 -11.42 -17.47 -10.24
C GLY A 222 -11.33 -16.60 -8.98
N GLY A 223 -10.23 -15.86 -8.83
CA GLY A 223 -10.06 -14.89 -7.73
C GLY A 223 -11.13 -13.78 -7.76
N ALA A 224 -11.39 -13.20 -8.93
CA ALA A 224 -12.44 -12.20 -9.10
C ALA A 224 -13.84 -12.79 -8.82
N ALA A 225 -14.12 -14.01 -9.27
CA ALA A 225 -15.37 -14.71 -9.00
C ALA A 225 -15.56 -14.95 -7.48
N LEU A 226 -14.51 -15.36 -6.76
CA LEU A 226 -14.57 -15.54 -5.31
C LEU A 226 -14.85 -14.23 -4.59
N LEU A 227 -14.29 -13.11 -5.03
CA LEU A 227 -14.61 -11.78 -4.46
C LEU A 227 -16.07 -11.37 -4.73
N VAL A 228 -16.61 -11.68 -5.91
CA VAL A 228 -18.03 -11.45 -6.20
C VAL A 228 -18.92 -12.34 -5.31
N ILE A 229 -18.57 -13.61 -5.15
CA ILE A 229 -19.27 -14.53 -4.24
C ILE A 229 -19.19 -14.03 -2.79
N PHE A 230 -18.00 -13.56 -2.36
CA PHE A 230 -17.82 -12.93 -1.05
C PHE A 230 -18.84 -11.81 -0.84
N VAL A 231 -18.94 -10.85 -1.76
CA VAL A 231 -19.89 -9.74 -1.66
C VAL A 231 -21.35 -10.25 -1.59
N GLN A 232 -21.69 -11.31 -2.32
CA GLN A 232 -23.04 -11.88 -2.30
C GLN A 232 -23.35 -12.60 -0.98
N VAL A 233 -22.39 -13.34 -0.43
CA VAL A 233 -22.51 -14.02 0.86
C VAL A 233 -22.64 -12.99 1.98
N GLU A 234 -21.76 -11.99 2.05
CA GLU A 234 -21.79 -10.92 3.06
C GLU A 234 -23.11 -10.14 3.06
N ARG A 235 -23.74 -9.95 1.90
CA ARG A 235 -25.07 -9.30 1.80
C ARG A 235 -26.18 -10.09 2.47
N ARG A 236 -26.03 -11.41 2.62
CA ARG A 236 -27.04 -12.33 3.16
C ARG A 236 -26.72 -12.80 4.58
N THR A 237 -25.49 -12.62 5.03
CA THR A 237 -25.05 -13.03 6.36
C THR A 237 -25.57 -12.07 7.42
N GLU A 238 -26.11 -12.59 8.53
CA GLU A 238 -26.64 -11.78 9.65
C GLU A 238 -25.53 -11.01 10.38
N SER A 239 -24.38 -11.66 10.60
CA SER A 239 -23.19 -11.05 11.20
C SER A 239 -22.02 -11.09 10.24
N PRO A 240 -22.02 -10.23 9.18
CA PRO A 240 -21.01 -10.28 8.14
C PRO A 240 -19.64 -9.85 8.66
N LEU A 241 -18.58 -10.37 8.02
CA LEU A 241 -17.20 -9.94 8.28
C LEU A 241 -17.02 -8.46 7.90
N MET A 242 -17.63 -8.06 6.79
CA MET A 242 -17.64 -6.69 6.28
C MET A 242 -19.04 -6.28 5.90
N GLN A 243 -19.51 -5.13 6.40
CA GLN A 243 -20.82 -4.60 6.00
C GLN A 243 -20.78 -4.00 4.59
N VAL A 244 -20.71 -4.87 3.58
CA VAL A 244 -20.66 -4.45 2.15
C VAL A 244 -21.84 -3.58 1.72
N ARG A 245 -22.92 -3.51 2.51
CA ARG A 245 -24.06 -2.60 2.27
C ARG A 245 -23.66 -1.13 2.29
N ILE A 246 -22.57 -0.75 2.96
CA ILE A 246 -22.02 0.61 3.00
C ILE A 246 -21.69 1.13 1.60
N PHE A 247 -21.34 0.27 0.65
CA PHE A 247 -21.08 0.64 -0.75
C PHE A 247 -22.35 1.11 -1.51
N ARG A 248 -23.53 1.00 -0.91
CA ARG A 248 -24.74 1.65 -1.44
C ARG A 248 -24.68 3.18 -1.29
N ILE A 249 -23.90 3.68 -0.34
CA ILE A 249 -23.63 5.10 -0.21
C ILE A 249 -22.68 5.47 -1.36
N ARG A 250 -23.23 6.16 -2.38
CA ARG A 250 -22.49 6.51 -3.61
C ARG A 250 -21.17 7.23 -3.31
N ALA A 251 -21.17 8.14 -2.34
CA ALA A 251 -19.98 8.87 -1.96
C ALA A 251 -18.89 7.95 -1.41
N PHE A 252 -19.23 7.04 -0.48
CA PHE A 252 -18.30 6.05 0.06
C PHE A 252 -17.76 5.12 -1.03
N LEU A 253 -18.61 4.65 -1.94
CA LEU A 253 -18.17 3.82 -3.08
C LEU A 253 -17.15 4.56 -3.95
N VAL A 254 -17.46 5.80 -4.34
CA VAL A 254 -16.58 6.57 -5.24
C VAL A 254 -15.25 6.91 -4.58
N GLU A 255 -15.26 7.31 -3.29
CA GLU A 255 -14.01 7.57 -2.55
C GLU A 255 -13.14 6.31 -2.46
N ASN A 256 -13.74 5.15 -2.15
CA ASN A 256 -13.00 3.89 -2.11
C ASN A 256 -12.50 3.45 -3.49
N LEU A 257 -13.22 3.73 -4.57
CA LEU A 257 -12.74 3.49 -5.93
C LEU A 257 -11.54 4.39 -6.25
N VAL A 258 -11.61 5.68 -5.95
CA VAL A 258 -10.49 6.60 -6.16
C VAL A 258 -9.28 6.19 -5.32
N LEU A 259 -9.48 5.87 -4.04
CA LEU A 259 -8.42 5.38 -3.15
C LEU A 259 -7.81 4.07 -3.67
N GLY A 260 -8.65 3.11 -4.08
CA GLY A 260 -8.19 1.85 -4.64
C GLY A 260 -7.35 2.05 -5.90
N ILE A 261 -7.87 2.81 -6.89
CA ILE A 261 -7.13 3.12 -8.12
C ILE A 261 -5.79 3.79 -7.81
N SER A 262 -5.76 4.71 -6.85
CA SER A 262 -4.53 5.41 -6.47
C SER A 262 -3.53 4.52 -5.74
N MET A 263 -4.00 3.53 -4.98
CA MET A 263 -3.13 2.57 -4.31
C MET A 263 -2.50 1.56 -5.26
N LEU A 264 -3.07 1.34 -6.46
CA LEU A 264 -2.39 0.60 -7.53
C LEU A 264 -1.04 1.25 -7.90
N VAL A 265 -0.84 2.53 -7.57
CA VAL A 265 0.34 3.33 -7.91
C VAL A 265 1.18 3.66 -6.68
N PHE A 266 0.55 4.07 -5.55
CA PHE A 266 1.24 4.68 -4.42
C PHE A 266 2.29 3.77 -3.77
N VAL A 267 1.96 2.52 -3.46
CA VAL A 267 2.93 1.59 -2.87
C VAL A 267 3.94 1.09 -3.91
N PRO A 268 3.50 0.66 -5.12
CA PRO A 268 4.44 0.22 -6.15
C PRO A 268 5.47 1.26 -6.58
N VAL A 269 5.14 2.57 -6.52
CA VAL A 269 6.11 3.61 -6.93
C VAL A 269 7.39 3.56 -6.12
N PHE A 270 7.32 3.26 -4.82
CA PHE A 270 8.52 3.15 -3.99
C PHE A 270 9.38 1.95 -4.36
N PHE A 271 8.76 0.83 -4.73
CA PHE A 271 9.44 -0.36 -5.21
C PHE A 271 10.21 -0.06 -6.51
N PHE A 272 9.51 0.40 -7.54
CA PHE A 272 10.13 0.63 -8.86
C PHE A 272 11.10 1.80 -8.87
N ALA A 273 10.84 2.86 -8.11
CA ALA A 273 11.76 3.98 -7.99
C ALA A 273 13.04 3.61 -7.27
N SER A 274 12.95 2.72 -6.26
CA SER A 274 14.13 2.20 -5.57
C SER A 274 14.99 1.31 -6.48
N GLU A 275 14.37 0.37 -7.20
CA GLU A 275 15.08 -0.46 -8.19
C GLU A 275 15.72 0.40 -9.28
N TYR A 276 15.01 1.40 -9.80
CA TYR A 276 15.53 2.31 -10.81
C TYR A 276 16.75 3.09 -10.30
N ALA A 277 16.68 3.65 -9.11
CA ALA A 277 17.78 4.43 -8.55
C ALA A 277 19.05 3.58 -8.36
N GLN A 278 18.89 2.35 -7.89
CA GLN A 278 20.04 1.46 -7.65
C GLN A 278 20.56 0.79 -8.93
N ILE A 279 19.68 0.35 -9.85
CA ILE A 279 20.07 -0.38 -11.05
C ILE A 279 20.46 0.58 -12.19
N SER A 280 19.61 1.59 -12.50
CA SER A 280 19.83 2.47 -13.64
C SER A 280 20.71 3.66 -13.30
N LEU A 281 20.48 4.35 -12.18
CA LEU A 281 21.34 5.46 -11.77
C LEU A 281 22.66 4.97 -11.13
N GLY A 282 22.67 3.76 -10.53
CA GLY A 282 23.84 3.23 -9.82
C GLY A 282 24.02 3.86 -8.44
N GLU A 283 22.94 4.39 -7.86
CA GLU A 283 22.97 5.04 -6.56
C GLU A 283 23.02 4.03 -5.42
N SER A 284 23.64 4.40 -4.30
CA SER A 284 23.65 3.59 -3.09
C SER A 284 22.24 3.54 -2.47
N SER A 285 22.02 2.62 -1.53
CA SER A 285 20.77 2.52 -0.79
C SER A 285 20.44 3.82 -0.03
N GLN A 286 21.46 4.51 0.52
CA GLN A 286 21.30 5.81 1.17
C GLN A 286 20.87 6.90 0.19
N GLN A 287 21.52 6.99 -0.96
CA GLN A 287 21.18 7.95 -2.01
C GLN A 287 19.78 7.67 -2.58
N THR A 288 19.43 6.40 -2.72
CA THR A 288 18.06 5.98 -3.08
C THR A 288 17.02 6.47 -2.06
N GLY A 289 17.31 6.36 -0.76
CA GLY A 289 16.45 6.91 0.28
C GLY A 289 16.27 8.43 0.15
N LEU A 290 17.33 9.17 -0.15
CA LEU A 290 17.27 10.61 -0.41
C LEU A 290 16.50 10.93 -1.71
N TYR A 291 16.63 10.11 -2.75
CA TYR A 291 15.85 10.25 -3.98
C TYR A 291 14.34 10.14 -3.71
N LEU A 292 13.92 9.16 -2.92
CA LEU A 292 12.52 9.01 -2.53
C LEU A 292 12.04 10.10 -1.57
N LEU A 293 12.93 10.75 -0.83
CA LEU A 293 12.58 11.87 0.04
C LEU A 293 11.96 13.04 -0.74
N TYR A 294 12.38 13.31 -1.97
CA TYR A 294 11.78 14.36 -2.81
C TYR A 294 10.30 14.08 -3.07
N PHE A 295 9.93 12.83 -3.27
CA PHE A 295 8.51 12.44 -3.40
C PHE A 295 7.75 12.77 -2.11
N PHE A 296 8.30 12.42 -0.96
CA PHE A 296 7.66 12.67 0.34
C PHE A 296 7.62 14.15 0.73
N LEU A 297 8.60 14.97 0.30
CA LEU A 297 8.54 16.42 0.50
C LEU A 297 7.35 17.03 -0.25
N GLY A 298 7.19 16.66 -1.53
CA GLY A 298 6.01 17.06 -2.31
C GLY A 298 4.71 16.57 -1.65
N PHE A 299 4.68 15.32 -1.24
CA PHE A 299 3.54 14.70 -0.56
C PHE A 299 3.16 15.43 0.73
N ALA A 300 4.11 15.69 1.63
CA ALA A 300 3.85 16.29 2.93
C ALA A 300 3.29 17.72 2.83
N VAL A 301 3.89 18.54 1.97
CA VAL A 301 3.42 19.91 1.72
C VAL A 301 2.00 19.89 1.14
N ALA A 302 1.80 19.06 0.13
CA ALA A 302 0.51 18.96 -0.55
C ALA A 302 -0.59 18.35 0.31
N ALA A 303 -0.27 17.40 1.20
CA ALA A 303 -1.22 16.83 2.15
C ALA A 303 -1.78 17.88 3.12
N GLN A 304 -0.94 18.82 3.59
CA GLN A 304 -1.39 19.92 4.45
C GLN A 304 -2.33 20.88 3.70
N LEU A 305 -1.99 21.21 2.45
CA LEU A 305 -2.83 22.05 1.60
C LEU A 305 -4.14 21.36 1.24
N GLY A 306 -4.08 20.07 0.91
CA GLY A 306 -5.25 19.23 0.60
C GLY A 306 -6.21 19.15 1.78
N GLY A 307 -5.71 18.97 3.00
CA GLY A 307 -6.51 19.00 4.23
C GLY A 307 -7.23 20.33 4.42
N ARG A 308 -6.52 21.46 4.26
CA ARG A 308 -7.16 22.80 4.34
C ARG A 308 -8.21 23.03 3.25
N MET A 309 -8.00 22.46 2.06
CA MET A 309 -9.00 22.54 0.97
C MET A 309 -10.23 21.68 1.28
N LEU A 310 -10.04 20.51 1.90
CA LEU A 310 -11.11 19.66 2.40
C LEU A 310 -11.99 20.41 3.38
N ASP A 311 -11.38 21.03 4.40
CA ASP A 311 -12.09 21.77 5.47
C ASP A 311 -12.90 22.97 4.93
N ARG A 312 -12.43 23.61 3.84
CA ARG A 312 -13.10 24.79 3.27
C ARG A 312 -14.13 24.50 2.18
N GLY A 313 -13.98 23.40 1.47
CA GLY A 313 -14.78 23.20 0.24
C GLY A 313 -15.10 21.74 -0.10
N GLY A 314 -14.83 20.81 0.83
CA GLY A 314 -15.08 19.38 0.63
C GLY A 314 -13.98 18.67 -0.18
N ALA A 315 -14.08 17.35 -0.27
CA ALA A 315 -13.02 16.48 -0.80
C ALA A 315 -12.82 16.59 -2.32
N LYS A 316 -13.86 16.88 -3.09
CA LYS A 316 -13.81 16.82 -4.55
C LYS A 316 -12.66 17.63 -5.17
N ARG A 317 -12.48 18.89 -4.72
CA ARG A 317 -11.45 19.77 -5.30
C ARG A 317 -10.02 19.27 -5.06
N PRO A 318 -9.60 19.00 -3.80
CA PRO A 318 -8.24 18.51 -3.56
C PRO A 318 -7.99 17.12 -4.17
N VAL A 319 -8.98 16.22 -4.16
CA VAL A 319 -8.85 14.88 -4.74
C VAL A 319 -8.66 14.94 -6.26
N VAL A 320 -9.50 15.71 -6.98
CA VAL A 320 -9.37 15.86 -8.43
C VAL A 320 -8.03 16.52 -8.78
N LEU A 321 -7.66 17.62 -8.09
CA LEU A 321 -6.39 18.29 -8.30
C LEU A 321 -5.22 17.33 -8.08
N GLY A 322 -5.27 16.54 -6.99
CA GLY A 322 -4.25 15.57 -6.65
C GLY A 322 -4.09 14.47 -7.71
N CYS A 323 -5.20 13.89 -8.19
CA CYS A 323 -5.15 12.89 -9.25
C CYS A 323 -4.56 13.45 -10.56
N VAL A 324 -4.92 14.68 -10.95
CA VAL A 324 -4.38 15.33 -12.15
C VAL A 324 -2.89 15.62 -12.00
N LEU A 325 -2.47 16.20 -10.85
CA LEU A 325 -1.06 16.48 -10.58
C LEU A 325 -0.22 15.20 -10.56
N ALA A 326 -0.74 14.12 -9.97
CA ALA A 326 -0.07 12.82 -9.96
C ALA A 326 0.08 12.27 -11.39
N ALA A 327 -0.99 12.31 -12.19
CA ALA A 327 -0.94 11.87 -13.59
C ALA A 327 0.12 12.65 -14.39
N VAL A 328 0.13 13.97 -14.28
CA VAL A 328 1.13 14.84 -14.95
C VAL A 328 2.53 14.60 -14.41
N GLY A 329 2.67 14.44 -13.09
CA GLY A 329 3.96 14.17 -12.44
C GLY A 329 4.58 12.86 -12.92
N PHE A 330 3.81 11.77 -12.93
CA PHE A 330 4.29 10.47 -13.42
C PHE A 330 4.57 10.48 -14.93
N TYR A 331 3.77 11.19 -15.72
CA TYR A 331 4.03 11.37 -17.15
C TYR A 331 5.35 12.08 -17.40
N TRP A 332 5.58 13.21 -16.69
CA TRP A 332 6.82 13.97 -16.81
C TRP A 332 8.02 13.16 -16.32
N TRP A 333 7.88 12.45 -15.20
CA TRP A 333 8.92 11.58 -14.69
C TRP A 333 9.29 10.47 -15.68
N ALA A 334 8.29 9.83 -16.31
CA ALA A 334 8.50 8.85 -17.37
C ALA A 334 9.33 9.41 -18.54
N GLY A 335 9.11 10.66 -18.91
CA GLY A 335 9.89 11.33 -19.95
C GLY A 335 11.35 11.59 -19.56
N LYS A 336 11.64 11.66 -18.24
CA LYS A 336 12.98 12.00 -17.73
C LYS A 336 13.80 10.81 -17.24
N VAL A 337 13.17 9.67 -17.01
CA VAL A 337 13.83 8.50 -16.41
C VAL A 337 14.94 7.91 -17.31
N VAL A 338 14.84 8.07 -18.64
CA VAL A 338 15.83 7.60 -19.61
C VAL A 338 17.06 8.50 -19.73
N ASP A 339 17.01 9.73 -19.18
CA ASP A 339 18.15 10.64 -19.16
C ASP A 339 19.28 10.12 -18.22
N LEU A 340 18.99 9.14 -17.37
CA LEU A 340 19.88 8.55 -16.37
C LEU A 340 20.59 9.62 -15.51
N HIS A 341 19.93 10.74 -15.27
CA HIS A 341 20.45 11.85 -14.48
C HIS A 341 19.46 12.24 -13.38
N PHE A 342 19.89 12.12 -12.14
CA PHE A 342 19.09 12.37 -10.95
C PHE A 342 18.46 13.79 -10.97
N GLY A 343 19.27 14.83 -11.24
CA GLY A 343 18.82 16.22 -11.17
C GLY A 343 17.69 16.58 -12.13
N SER A 344 17.61 15.94 -13.31
CA SER A 344 16.56 16.17 -14.30
C SER A 344 15.18 15.69 -13.86
N GLN A 345 15.13 14.80 -12.86
CA GLN A 345 13.91 14.10 -12.43
C GLN A 345 13.28 14.71 -11.18
N VAL A 346 14.03 15.46 -10.36
CA VAL A 346 13.61 15.94 -9.03
C VAL A 346 12.23 16.58 -9.04
N TRP A 347 11.98 17.53 -9.94
CA TRP A 347 10.71 18.26 -9.99
C TRP A 347 9.53 17.37 -10.39
N SER A 348 9.74 16.40 -11.26
CA SER A 348 8.70 15.46 -11.66
C SER A 348 8.36 14.49 -10.52
N VAL A 349 9.36 14.05 -9.76
CA VAL A 349 9.19 13.22 -8.54
C VAL A 349 8.43 14.00 -7.47
N VAL A 350 8.81 15.26 -7.21
CA VAL A 350 8.11 16.15 -6.25
C VAL A 350 6.66 16.36 -6.69
N LEU A 351 6.41 16.57 -7.98
CA LEU A 351 5.05 16.79 -8.50
C LEU A 351 4.17 15.54 -8.36
N GLY A 352 4.73 14.34 -8.65
CA GLY A 352 4.06 13.06 -8.43
C GLY A 352 3.67 12.87 -6.97
N GLY A 353 4.61 13.12 -6.06
CA GLY A 353 4.37 13.09 -4.61
C GLY A 353 3.32 14.10 -4.16
N ALA A 354 3.40 15.33 -4.65
CA ALA A 354 2.42 16.37 -4.34
C ALA A 354 1.01 15.97 -4.78
N GLY A 355 0.85 15.40 -5.98
CA GLY A 355 -0.42 14.89 -6.43
C GLY A 355 -1.01 13.85 -5.49
N MET A 356 -0.21 12.87 -5.06
CA MET A 356 -0.65 11.86 -4.11
C MET A 356 -0.98 12.45 -2.74
N GLY A 357 -0.22 13.45 -2.26
CA GLY A 357 -0.49 14.17 -1.01
C GLY A 357 -1.82 14.91 -1.01
N PHE A 358 -2.14 15.64 -2.10
CA PHE A 358 -3.40 16.36 -2.23
C PHE A 358 -4.63 15.46 -2.14
N MET A 359 -4.52 14.20 -2.60
CA MET A 359 -5.70 13.34 -2.72
C MET A 359 -5.87 12.33 -1.59
N LEU A 360 -4.79 11.68 -1.09
CA LEU A 360 -4.92 10.52 -0.20
C LEU A 360 -5.54 10.87 1.16
N GLY A 361 -5.11 11.98 1.76
CA GLY A 361 -5.66 12.46 3.03
C GLY A 361 -7.14 12.83 2.90
N PRO A 362 -7.49 13.79 2.03
CA PRO A 362 -8.87 14.21 1.81
C PRO A 362 -9.81 13.07 1.42
N ALA A 363 -9.43 12.19 0.48
CA ALA A 363 -10.24 11.06 0.08
C ALA A 363 -10.48 10.07 1.22
N SER A 364 -9.44 9.76 2.00
CA SER A 364 -9.56 8.85 3.16
C SER A 364 -10.48 9.44 4.25
N THR A 365 -10.32 10.73 4.54
CA THR A 365 -11.14 11.42 5.54
C THR A 365 -12.59 11.52 5.10
N ASP A 366 -12.85 11.90 3.85
CA ASP A 366 -14.20 12.00 3.30
C ASP A 366 -14.92 10.65 3.27
N ALA A 367 -14.23 9.57 2.85
CA ALA A 367 -14.77 8.23 2.85
C ALA A 367 -15.25 7.79 4.24
N VAL A 368 -14.42 7.98 5.27
CA VAL A 368 -14.77 7.58 6.63
C VAL A 368 -15.87 8.47 7.22
N ASN A 369 -15.85 9.77 6.98
CA ASN A 369 -16.84 10.71 7.50
C ASN A 369 -18.23 10.52 6.86
N ARG A 370 -18.30 10.09 5.60
CA ARG A 370 -19.59 9.78 4.93
C ARG A 370 -20.18 8.43 5.33
N ALA A 371 -19.40 7.60 6.03
CA ALA A 371 -19.93 6.42 6.69
C ALA A 371 -20.75 6.86 7.92
N SER A 372 -21.87 6.19 8.18
CA SER A 372 -22.66 6.48 9.38
C SER A 372 -21.79 6.34 10.63
N ARG A 373 -22.00 7.21 11.62
CA ARG A 373 -21.19 7.24 12.87
C ARG A 373 -21.14 5.89 13.61
N LEU A 374 -22.14 5.04 13.42
CA LEU A 374 -22.23 3.70 14.01
C LEU A 374 -21.27 2.68 13.38
N SER A 375 -20.74 2.96 12.18
CA SER A 375 -19.88 2.06 11.40
C SER A 375 -18.47 2.62 11.10
N TYR A 376 -17.98 3.57 11.89
CA TYR A 376 -16.68 4.23 11.68
C TYR A 376 -15.51 3.23 11.59
N GLY A 377 -15.47 2.27 12.52
CA GLY A 377 -14.43 1.22 12.52
C GLY A 377 -14.53 0.30 11.30
N GLU A 378 -15.76 -0.07 10.91
CA GLU A 378 -16.03 -0.90 9.74
C GLU A 378 -15.67 -0.16 8.45
N ALA A 379 -16.08 1.11 8.31
CA ALA A 379 -15.75 1.93 7.15
C ALA A 379 -14.23 2.03 6.96
N THR A 380 -13.49 2.26 8.05
CA THR A 380 -12.02 2.30 8.03
C THR A 380 -11.45 0.94 7.66
N GLY A 381 -11.99 -0.16 8.22
CA GLY A 381 -11.57 -1.53 7.90
C GLY A 381 -11.74 -1.86 6.43
N ILE A 382 -12.90 -1.53 5.86
CA ILE A 382 -13.19 -1.72 4.44
C ILE A 382 -12.22 -0.91 3.57
N THR A 383 -12.06 0.38 3.88
CA THR A 383 -11.17 1.27 3.13
C THR A 383 -9.73 0.77 3.16
N GLN A 384 -9.23 0.30 4.31
CA GLN A 384 -7.88 -0.26 4.41
C GLN A 384 -7.72 -1.59 3.68
N THR A 385 -8.75 -2.45 3.67
CA THR A 385 -8.76 -3.68 2.87
C THR A 385 -8.67 -3.36 1.37
N VAL A 386 -9.49 -2.41 0.88
CA VAL A 386 -9.45 -1.95 -0.52
C VAL A 386 -8.07 -1.40 -0.87
N ARG A 387 -7.49 -0.56 -0.01
CA ARG A 387 -6.17 0.05 -0.23
C ARG A 387 -5.05 -0.99 -0.31
N ASN A 388 -4.99 -1.92 0.64
CA ASN A 388 -3.94 -2.93 0.68
C ASN A 388 -4.08 -3.95 -0.47
N TYR A 389 -5.30 -4.34 -0.81
CA TYR A 389 -5.55 -5.20 -1.97
C TYR A 389 -5.14 -4.52 -3.28
N ALA A 390 -5.53 -3.26 -3.47
CA ALA A 390 -5.15 -2.50 -4.65
C ALA A 390 -3.63 -2.29 -4.74
N ALA A 391 -2.95 -2.00 -3.62
CA ALA A 391 -1.49 -1.90 -3.58
C ALA A 391 -0.80 -3.21 -4.00
N SER A 392 -1.28 -4.34 -3.47
CA SER A 392 -0.80 -5.68 -3.82
C SER A 392 -1.04 -6.00 -5.32
N LEU A 393 -2.24 -5.71 -5.82
CA LEU A 393 -2.60 -5.90 -7.22
C LEU A 393 -1.79 -4.99 -8.15
N GLY A 394 -1.58 -3.74 -7.75
CA GLY A 394 -0.75 -2.77 -8.48
C GLY A 394 0.68 -3.24 -8.63
N LEU A 395 1.30 -3.73 -7.55
CA LEU A 395 2.65 -4.28 -7.59
C LEU A 395 2.74 -5.50 -8.52
N ALA A 396 1.74 -6.38 -8.50
CA ALA A 396 1.71 -7.55 -9.38
C ALA A 396 1.55 -7.18 -10.86
N ILE A 397 0.62 -6.27 -11.20
CA ILE A 397 0.37 -5.85 -12.59
C ILE A 397 1.55 -5.04 -13.13
N LEU A 398 2.02 -4.03 -12.40
CA LEU A 398 3.11 -3.18 -12.83
C LEU A 398 4.44 -3.94 -12.85
N GLY A 399 4.64 -4.88 -11.91
CA GLY A 399 5.80 -5.77 -11.90
C GLY A 399 5.85 -6.70 -13.11
N THR A 400 4.71 -7.28 -13.49
CA THR A 400 4.60 -8.07 -14.71
C THR A 400 4.92 -7.22 -15.95
N THR A 401 4.43 -5.98 -16.00
CA THR A 401 4.72 -5.04 -17.08
C THR A 401 6.21 -4.72 -17.13
N GLN A 402 6.83 -4.43 -15.98
CA GLN A 402 8.26 -4.12 -15.89
C GLN A 402 9.12 -5.28 -16.40
N VAL A 403 8.91 -6.50 -15.89
CA VAL A 403 9.70 -7.69 -16.28
C VAL A 403 9.53 -7.99 -17.77
N SER A 404 8.32 -7.89 -18.31
CA SER A 404 8.04 -8.13 -19.72
C SER A 404 8.72 -7.11 -20.63
N GLN A 405 8.61 -5.83 -20.31
CA GLN A 405 9.22 -4.74 -21.08
C GLN A 405 10.75 -4.81 -21.01
N PHE A 406 11.29 -5.07 -19.84
CA PHE A 406 12.72 -5.19 -19.66
C PHE A 406 13.30 -6.37 -20.47
N ARG A 407 12.63 -7.54 -20.48
CA ARG A 407 13.01 -8.66 -21.32
C ARG A 407 13.00 -8.29 -22.81
N SER A 408 11.96 -7.58 -23.26
CA SER A 408 11.85 -7.12 -24.65
C SER A 408 12.99 -6.18 -25.04
N HIS A 409 13.29 -5.19 -24.21
CA HIS A 409 14.38 -4.23 -24.47
C HIS A 409 15.74 -4.90 -24.50
N ILE A 410 16.09 -5.76 -23.54
CA ILE A 410 17.35 -6.51 -23.54
C ILE A 410 17.45 -7.38 -24.79
N THR A 411 16.39 -8.10 -25.17
CA THR A 411 16.41 -8.92 -26.39
C THR A 411 16.75 -8.06 -27.60
N SER A 412 16.10 -6.91 -27.76
CA SER A 412 16.36 -5.99 -28.86
C SER A 412 17.80 -5.44 -28.86
N SER A 413 18.33 -5.07 -27.69
CA SER A 413 19.71 -4.58 -27.53
C SER A 413 20.73 -5.65 -27.85
N LEU A 414 20.53 -6.88 -27.42
CA LEU A 414 21.43 -8.00 -27.74
C LEU A 414 21.41 -8.39 -29.21
N VAL A 415 20.23 -8.38 -29.84
CA VAL A 415 20.10 -8.60 -31.31
C VAL A 415 20.82 -7.50 -32.08
N ALA A 416 20.67 -6.24 -31.67
CA ALA A 416 21.38 -5.10 -32.29
C ALA A 416 22.93 -5.21 -32.15
N GLN A 417 23.41 -5.93 -31.14
CA GLN A 417 24.83 -6.24 -30.92
C GLN A 417 25.30 -7.50 -31.69
N GLY A 418 24.44 -8.10 -32.52
CA GLY A 418 24.78 -9.26 -33.35
C GLY A 418 24.47 -10.62 -32.71
N THR A 419 23.84 -10.68 -31.55
CA THR A 419 23.47 -11.96 -30.93
C THR A 419 22.27 -12.56 -31.67
N PRO A 420 22.27 -13.85 -32.05
CA PRO A 420 21.12 -14.52 -32.65
C PRO A 420 19.87 -14.41 -31.76
N HIS A 421 18.70 -14.21 -32.37
CA HIS A 421 17.45 -13.89 -31.64
C HIS A 421 17.11 -14.90 -30.53
N ASP A 422 17.29 -16.21 -30.79
CA ASP A 422 16.99 -17.25 -29.80
C ASP A 422 17.94 -17.20 -28.59
N GLN A 423 19.23 -16.94 -28.82
CA GLN A 423 20.20 -16.75 -27.77
C GLN A 423 19.97 -15.45 -27.01
N ALA A 424 19.63 -14.36 -27.70
CA ALA A 424 19.27 -13.08 -27.10
C ALA A 424 18.04 -13.21 -26.17
N THR A 425 17.02 -13.95 -26.59
CA THR A 425 15.83 -14.22 -25.79
C THR A 425 16.13 -15.03 -24.53
N ALA A 426 16.97 -16.07 -24.65
CA ALA A 426 17.40 -16.88 -23.51
C ALA A 426 18.20 -16.04 -22.49
N LEU A 427 19.15 -15.24 -22.97
CA LEU A 427 19.94 -14.33 -22.14
C LEU A 427 19.07 -13.25 -21.49
N ALA A 428 18.16 -12.63 -22.25
CA ALA A 428 17.23 -11.63 -21.71
C ALA A 428 16.33 -12.20 -20.61
N THR A 429 15.90 -13.45 -20.75
CA THR A 429 15.14 -14.16 -19.71
C THR A 429 15.99 -14.33 -18.45
N LYS A 430 17.24 -14.74 -18.58
CA LYS A 430 18.18 -14.88 -17.48
C LYS A 430 18.42 -13.53 -16.80
N TYR A 431 18.73 -12.49 -17.56
CA TYR A 431 18.95 -11.14 -17.03
C TYR A 431 17.71 -10.56 -16.35
N SER A 432 16.52 -10.75 -16.90
CA SER A 432 15.28 -10.23 -16.30
C SER A 432 14.88 -10.93 -15.00
N GLN A 433 15.40 -12.12 -14.73
CA GLN A 433 15.16 -12.87 -13.50
C GLN A 433 16.26 -12.70 -12.44
N SER A 434 17.48 -12.37 -12.83
CA SER A 434 18.68 -12.39 -11.95
C SER A 434 19.16 -11.01 -11.52
N GLN A 435 18.29 -10.00 -11.51
CA GLN A 435 18.69 -8.64 -11.21
C GLN A 435 18.71 -8.32 -9.73
N GLY A 436 19.86 -8.35 -9.17
CA GLY A 436 20.31 -7.52 -8.08
C GLY A 436 21.60 -6.84 -8.50
N PRO A 437 22.06 -5.76 -7.83
CA PRO A 437 23.40 -5.27 -8.00
C PRO A 437 24.36 -6.40 -7.61
N GLY A 438 24.71 -7.22 -8.60
CA GLY A 438 25.80 -8.19 -8.44
C GLY A 438 27.09 -7.43 -8.12
N THR A 439 28.11 -8.13 -7.61
CA THR A 439 29.44 -7.58 -7.28
C THR A 439 30.21 -7.00 -8.49
N GLY A 440 29.54 -6.83 -9.65
CA GLY A 440 30.11 -6.29 -10.91
C GLY A 440 29.38 -5.04 -11.40
N THR A 441 30.11 -4.22 -12.18
CA THR A 441 29.51 -3.06 -12.86
C THR A 441 28.43 -3.52 -13.85
N ILE A 442 27.18 -3.04 -13.66
CA ILE A 442 26.07 -3.31 -14.57
C ILE A 442 26.39 -2.64 -15.93
N PRO A 443 26.37 -3.39 -17.06
CA PRO A 443 26.61 -2.84 -18.39
C PRO A 443 25.68 -1.66 -18.71
N ALA A 444 26.20 -0.66 -19.41
CA ALA A 444 25.43 0.56 -19.71
C ALA A 444 24.11 0.30 -20.45
N PHE A 445 24.09 -0.67 -21.38
CA PHE A 445 22.87 -1.02 -22.10
C PHE A 445 21.81 -1.62 -21.18
N ILE A 446 22.20 -2.43 -20.19
CA ILE A 446 21.26 -3.02 -19.21
C ILE A 446 20.65 -1.91 -18.34
N ARG A 447 21.45 -0.92 -17.91
CA ARG A 447 20.98 0.24 -17.14
C ARG A 447 19.95 1.03 -17.93
N LEU A 448 20.19 1.24 -19.22
CA LEU A 448 19.30 1.96 -20.12
C LEU A 448 18.01 1.15 -20.43
N ASP A 449 18.16 -0.14 -20.73
CA ASP A 449 17.01 -1.03 -20.98
C ASP A 449 16.10 -1.15 -19.76
N PHE A 450 16.69 -1.16 -18.55
CA PHE A 450 15.92 -1.09 -17.32
C PHE A 450 15.17 0.24 -17.18
N ALA A 451 15.82 1.37 -17.47
CA ALA A 451 15.19 2.68 -17.47
C ALA A 451 14.01 2.76 -18.47
N TYR A 452 14.12 2.15 -19.65
CA TYR A 452 13.01 2.05 -20.60
C TYR A 452 11.83 1.23 -20.08
N SER A 453 12.11 0.14 -19.35
CA SER A 453 11.05 -0.65 -18.71
C SER A 453 10.31 0.16 -17.62
N ILE A 454 11.07 0.88 -16.79
CA ILE A 454 10.51 1.78 -15.76
C ILE A 454 9.74 2.94 -16.38
N ARG A 455 10.17 3.47 -17.53
CA ARG A 455 9.41 4.47 -18.27
C ARG A 455 8.01 3.98 -18.61
N THR A 456 7.88 2.75 -19.07
CA THR A 456 6.59 2.15 -19.38
C THR A 456 5.73 1.99 -18.12
N VAL A 457 6.32 1.58 -17.01
CA VAL A 457 5.63 1.50 -15.71
C VAL A 457 5.11 2.87 -15.27
N LEU A 458 5.93 3.92 -15.36
CA LEU A 458 5.53 5.29 -15.00
C LEU A 458 4.43 5.86 -15.91
N TYR A 459 4.47 5.58 -17.23
CA TYR A 459 3.35 5.91 -18.13
C TYR A 459 2.07 5.17 -17.74
N SER A 460 2.17 3.89 -17.35
CA SER A 460 1.03 3.12 -16.86
C SER A 460 0.46 3.72 -15.57
N MET A 461 1.33 4.14 -14.63
CA MET A 461 0.95 4.85 -13.41
C MET A 461 0.24 6.17 -13.73
N SER A 462 0.76 6.94 -14.70
CA SER A 462 0.11 8.17 -15.17
C SER A 462 -1.29 7.91 -15.71
N GLY A 463 -1.46 6.89 -16.55
CA GLY A 463 -2.76 6.46 -17.07
C GLY A 463 -3.75 6.04 -15.98
N ILE A 464 -3.28 5.27 -15.00
CA ILE A 464 -4.08 4.87 -13.82
C ILE A 464 -4.55 6.10 -13.05
N MET A 465 -3.66 7.09 -12.82
CA MET A 465 -4.03 8.32 -12.12
C MET A 465 -4.96 9.21 -12.94
N ALA A 466 -4.86 9.20 -14.27
CA ALA A 466 -5.82 9.88 -15.15
C ALA A 466 -7.23 9.24 -15.04
N VAL A 467 -7.31 7.91 -14.96
CA VAL A 467 -8.58 7.21 -14.69
C VAL A 467 -9.12 7.59 -13.32
N ALA A 468 -8.27 7.64 -12.27
CA ALA A 468 -8.68 8.10 -10.95
C ALA A 468 -9.25 9.54 -10.99
N ALA A 469 -8.62 10.44 -11.77
CA ALA A 469 -9.12 11.80 -11.96
C ALA A 469 -10.51 11.83 -12.60
N VAL A 470 -10.74 11.03 -13.64
CA VAL A 470 -12.06 10.92 -14.31
C VAL A 470 -13.11 10.40 -13.32
N VAL A 471 -12.81 9.34 -12.57
CA VAL A 471 -13.72 8.79 -11.54
C VAL A 471 -14.02 9.86 -10.47
N ALA A 472 -13.01 10.60 -10.02
CA ALA A 472 -13.19 11.67 -9.04
C ALA A 472 -14.04 12.83 -9.59
N ILE A 473 -13.82 13.27 -10.83
CA ILE A 473 -14.59 14.34 -11.46
C ILE A 473 -16.06 13.98 -11.59
N LEU A 474 -16.35 12.76 -12.07
CA LEU A 474 -17.71 12.31 -12.36
C LEU A 474 -18.47 11.84 -11.10
N GLY A 475 -17.75 11.24 -10.15
CA GLY A 475 -18.36 10.53 -9.04
C GLY A 475 -18.44 11.31 -7.73
N LEU A 476 -17.43 12.13 -7.40
CA LEU A 476 -17.36 12.84 -6.13
C LEU A 476 -18.39 13.98 -6.04
N GLN A 477 -19.00 14.08 -4.88
CA GLN A 477 -19.96 15.15 -4.56
C GLN A 477 -19.23 16.46 -4.23
N ARG A 478 -19.87 17.60 -4.52
CA ARG A 478 -19.37 18.93 -4.15
C ARG A 478 -19.91 19.31 -2.78
N GLY A 479 -19.20 20.18 -2.09
CA GLY A 479 -19.62 20.78 -0.84
C GLY A 479 -19.03 20.11 0.40
N LEU A 480 -19.21 20.79 1.53
CA LEU A 480 -18.88 20.27 2.85
C LEU A 480 -19.87 19.16 3.24
N GLN A 481 -19.42 18.29 4.10
CA GLN A 481 -20.29 17.30 4.71
C GLN A 481 -21.27 18.04 5.65
N HIS A 482 -22.56 17.84 5.50
CA HIS A 482 -23.53 18.25 6.51
C HIS A 482 -23.46 17.28 7.68
N ASP A 483 -23.36 17.81 8.88
CA ASP A 483 -23.46 17.02 10.10
C ASP A 483 -24.94 16.67 10.29
N PRO A 484 -25.33 15.38 10.27
CA PRO A 484 -26.75 15.00 10.48
C PRO A 484 -27.32 15.48 11.81
N ASP A 485 -26.47 15.79 12.79
CA ASP A 485 -26.90 16.29 14.10
C ASP A 485 -27.19 17.81 14.08
N GLU A 486 -26.61 18.58 13.15
CA GLU A 486 -26.98 19.98 12.94
C GLU A 486 -28.40 20.09 12.37
N ASP A 487 -28.81 19.16 11.49
CA ASP A 487 -30.17 19.14 10.96
C ASP A 487 -31.21 18.74 12.02
N VAL A 488 -30.86 17.85 12.95
CA VAL A 488 -31.73 17.49 14.09
C VAL A 488 -31.83 18.65 15.08
N ALA A 489 -30.74 19.29 15.41
CA ALA A 489 -30.70 20.46 16.32
C ALA A 489 -31.46 21.66 15.71
N ALA A 490 -31.29 21.89 14.40
CA ALA A 490 -32.04 22.95 13.69
C ALA A 490 -33.56 22.65 13.62
N THR A 491 -33.93 21.38 13.55
CA THR A 491 -35.33 20.96 13.53
C THR A 491 -35.99 21.02 14.92
N GLU A 492 -35.21 20.74 15.97
CA GLU A 492 -35.67 20.88 17.36
C GLU A 492 -35.81 22.35 17.79
N THR A 493 -34.86 23.22 17.41
CA THR A 493 -34.93 24.65 17.67
C THR A 493 -36.06 25.34 16.92
N SER A 494 -36.46 24.83 15.73
CA SER A 494 -37.61 25.37 14.97
C SER A 494 -38.97 24.94 15.53
N LYS A 495 -39.01 23.93 16.43
CA LYS A 495 -40.23 23.40 17.02
C LYS A 495 -40.54 23.96 18.42
N THR A 496 -39.67 24.82 18.98
CA THR A 496 -39.98 25.49 20.24
C THR A 496 -40.79 26.76 19.94
N PRO A 497 -42.10 26.79 20.17
CA PRO A 497 -42.87 28.02 20.01
C PRO A 497 -42.45 29.02 21.09
N LEU A 498 -42.15 30.24 20.65
CA LEU A 498 -42.00 31.39 21.54
C LEU A 498 -43.29 31.53 22.35
N SER A 499 -43.22 31.11 23.60
CA SER A 499 -44.27 31.41 24.63
C SER A 499 -44.04 32.74 25.28
#